data_d56a057da32e7121385398ffd019cd89
#
_entry.id   d56a057da32e7121385398ffd019cd89
#
_cell.length_a   1.000
_cell.length_b   1.000
_cell.length_c   1.000
_cell.angle_alpha   90.00
_cell.angle_beta   90.00
_cell.angle_gamma   90.00
#
_symmetry.space_group_name_H-M   'P 1'
#
loop_
_entity.id
_entity.type
_entity.pdbx_description
1 polymer ?
#
loop_
_entity_poly.entity_id
_entity_poly.type
_entity_poly.pdbx_seq_one_letter_code
_entity_poly.pdbx_strand_id
1 'polypeptide(L)'
;RQFVLSPKEFVNLRNYIGQTLITTDGTTLLGADDKAGVCEIVSAMEYLINNPQIKHGKIRVAFGCDEEIGVGADHFDVKDFGCDFAYTMDGSAVGELQFECFNAAEAKIDILGKSVHPGDAKNKMINALTISREIQNAMPFVCVPEKTEDREGFIHLIEAHGNVENAS
;
A
#
# COMPACT_ATOMS: atom_id res chain seq x y z
N ARG A 1 22.67 18.18 3.34
CA ARG A 1 21.89 17.94 2.11
C ARG A 1 20.70 18.87 2.14
N GLN A 2 20.46 19.61 1.10
CA GLN A 2 19.25 20.40 0.97
C GLN A 2 18.19 19.51 0.30
N PHE A 3 17.05 19.33 0.95
CA PHE A 3 15.91 18.63 0.37
C PHE A 3 15.10 19.63 -0.47
N VAL A 4 14.79 19.25 -1.69
CA VAL A 4 14.05 20.11 -2.61
C VAL A 4 12.87 19.33 -3.16
N LEU A 5 11.66 19.84 -2.96
CA LEU A 5 10.45 19.31 -3.58
C LEU A 5 10.35 19.89 -5.00
N SER A 6 10.77 19.11 -5.99
CA SER A 6 10.91 19.56 -7.37
C SER A 6 9.85 18.93 -8.28
N PRO A 7 9.13 19.70 -9.11
CA PRO A 7 8.18 19.14 -10.08
C PRO A 7 8.85 18.35 -11.24
N LYS A 8 10.19 18.29 -11.29
CA LYS A 8 10.90 17.37 -12.17
C LYS A 8 10.92 15.96 -11.65
N GLU A 9 10.96 15.83 -10.33
CA GLU A 9 10.96 14.55 -9.60
C GLU A 9 9.54 14.15 -9.22
N PHE A 10 8.77 15.11 -8.70
CA PHE A 10 7.38 14.94 -8.27
C PHE A 10 6.44 15.62 -9.26
N VAL A 11 6.13 14.95 -10.37
CA VAL A 11 5.38 15.53 -11.50
C VAL A 11 4.00 16.05 -11.08
N ASN A 12 3.36 15.40 -10.11
CA ASN A 12 2.04 15.75 -9.60
C ASN A 12 1.98 17.13 -8.93
N LEU A 13 3.12 17.68 -8.51
CA LEU A 13 3.17 19.05 -7.97
C LEU A 13 2.62 20.10 -8.96
N ARG A 14 2.64 19.82 -10.25
CA ARG A 14 2.11 20.70 -11.28
C ARG A 14 0.60 20.88 -11.20
N ASN A 15 -0.10 19.93 -10.60
CA ASN A 15 -1.55 19.98 -10.42
C ASN A 15 -1.96 20.95 -9.31
N TYR A 16 -1.02 21.40 -8.50
CA TYR A 16 -1.26 22.25 -7.33
C TYR A 16 -0.76 23.69 -7.54
N ILE A 17 -0.50 24.10 -8.79
CA ILE A 17 -0.10 25.48 -9.10
C ILE A 17 -1.20 26.45 -8.66
N GLY A 18 -0.82 27.46 -7.87
CA GLY A 18 -1.73 28.43 -7.29
C GLY A 18 -2.41 27.99 -6.00
N GLN A 19 -2.12 26.80 -5.49
CA GLN A 19 -2.60 26.29 -4.22
C GLN A 19 -1.53 26.39 -3.14
N THR A 20 -1.94 26.41 -1.88
CA THR A 20 -1.03 26.37 -0.73
C THR A 20 -0.76 24.93 -0.36
N LEU A 21 0.49 24.52 -0.35
CA LEU A 21 0.94 23.21 0.10
C LEU A 21 1.61 23.35 1.47
N ILE A 22 1.33 22.41 2.34
CA ILE A 22 2.01 22.26 3.63
C ILE A 22 3.01 21.12 3.49
N THR A 23 4.27 21.40 3.76
CA THR A 23 5.36 20.43 3.64
C THR A 23 6.21 20.39 4.91
N THR A 24 7.03 19.36 5.06
CA THR A 24 8.10 19.34 6.07
C THR A 24 9.38 19.91 5.49
N ASP A 25 10.40 20.02 6.33
CA ASP A 25 11.76 20.34 5.92
C ASP A 25 12.52 19.14 5.33
N GLY A 26 11.89 17.99 5.23
CA GLY A 26 12.46 16.74 4.71
C GLY A 26 13.24 15.91 5.75
N THR A 27 13.20 16.30 7.02
CA THR A 27 13.83 15.53 8.11
C THR A 27 12.83 14.60 8.83
N THR A 28 11.53 14.85 8.67
CA THR A 28 10.46 14.05 9.26
C THR A 28 9.34 13.79 8.24
N LEU A 29 8.50 12.81 8.53
CA LEU A 29 7.21 12.67 7.86
C LEU A 29 6.31 13.84 8.20
N LEU A 30 5.42 14.22 7.29
CA LEU A 30 4.43 15.27 7.52
C LEU A 30 3.39 14.83 8.57
N GLY A 31 3.02 13.56 8.58
CA GLY A 31 2.00 13.01 9.49
C GLY A 31 0.58 13.41 9.12
N ALA A 32 0.33 13.83 7.87
CA ALA A 32 -1.02 14.08 7.37
C ALA A 32 -1.80 12.80 7.14
N ASP A 33 -1.10 11.75 6.84
CA ASP A 33 -1.60 10.38 6.72
C ASP A 33 -1.65 9.72 8.12
N ASP A 34 -2.82 9.41 8.71
CA ASP A 34 -4.12 9.92 8.18
C ASP A 34 -4.81 10.91 9.15
N LYS A 35 -4.04 11.80 9.77
CA LYS A 35 -4.61 12.87 10.63
C LYS A 35 -5.47 13.85 9.84
N ALA A 36 -5.29 13.93 8.51
CA ALA A 36 -6.14 14.73 7.64
C ALA A 36 -7.58 14.20 7.67
N GLY A 37 -7.78 12.91 7.45
CA GLY A 37 -9.10 12.27 7.52
C GLY A 37 -9.74 12.36 8.89
N VAL A 38 -8.96 12.21 9.97
CA VAL A 38 -9.45 12.47 11.34
C VAL A 38 -9.99 13.90 11.47
N CYS A 39 -9.26 14.87 10.95
CA CYS A 39 -9.65 16.29 11.01
C CYS A 39 -10.90 16.56 10.16
N GLU A 40 -10.99 15.97 8.97
CA GLU A 40 -12.15 16.08 8.09
C GLU A 40 -13.42 15.52 8.75
N ILE A 41 -13.34 14.34 9.34
CA ILE A 41 -14.46 13.72 10.06
C ILE A 41 -14.94 14.62 11.22
N VAL A 42 -14.03 15.06 12.08
CA VAL A 42 -14.37 15.89 13.24
C VAL A 42 -14.96 17.24 12.80
N SER A 43 -14.39 17.85 11.78
CA SER A 43 -14.89 19.12 11.23
C SER A 43 -16.28 18.98 10.61
N ALA A 44 -16.53 17.87 9.91
CA ALA A 44 -17.83 17.57 9.35
C ALA A 44 -18.89 17.37 10.45
N MET A 45 -18.54 16.68 11.54
CA MET A 45 -19.45 16.51 12.68
C MET A 45 -19.75 17.83 13.35
N GLU A 46 -18.75 18.66 13.59
CA GLU A 46 -18.94 20.01 14.15
C GLU A 46 -19.85 20.87 13.25
N TYR A 47 -19.61 20.81 11.95
CA TYR A 47 -20.43 21.53 10.98
C TYR A 47 -21.91 21.11 11.03
N LEU A 48 -22.18 19.81 11.05
CA LEU A 48 -23.55 19.29 11.13
C LEU A 48 -24.25 19.66 12.44
N ILE A 49 -23.56 19.61 13.56
CA ILE A 49 -24.09 20.02 14.89
C ILE A 49 -24.47 21.50 14.87
N ASN A 50 -23.63 22.34 14.27
CA ASN A 50 -23.85 23.78 14.21
C ASN A 50 -24.88 24.20 13.14
N ASN A 51 -25.29 23.27 12.27
CA ASN A 51 -26.23 23.51 11.17
C ASN A 51 -27.42 22.52 11.21
N PRO A 52 -28.29 22.58 12.24
CA PRO A 52 -29.34 21.58 12.43
C PRO A 52 -30.42 21.56 11.32
N GLN A 53 -30.42 22.55 10.42
CA GLN A 53 -31.26 22.54 9.23
C GLN A 53 -30.84 21.51 8.18
N ILE A 54 -29.58 21.01 8.25
CA ILE A 54 -29.08 19.96 7.37
C ILE A 54 -29.63 18.62 7.88
N LYS A 55 -30.51 18.03 7.09
CA LYS A 55 -31.09 16.73 7.42
C LYS A 55 -30.11 15.61 7.13
N HIS A 56 -29.86 14.75 8.09
CA HIS A 56 -29.04 13.56 7.95
C HIS A 56 -29.61 12.39 8.77
N GLY A 57 -29.21 11.17 8.42
CA GLY A 57 -29.48 10.00 9.24
C GLY A 57 -28.60 9.92 10.48
N LYS A 58 -28.65 8.80 11.15
CA LYS A 58 -27.74 8.51 12.27
C LYS A 58 -26.32 8.36 11.74
N ILE A 59 -25.39 9.11 12.31
CA ILE A 59 -23.98 9.04 11.98
C ILE A 59 -23.23 8.42 13.15
N ARG A 60 -22.35 7.50 12.86
CA ARG A 60 -21.36 6.93 13.79
C ARG A 60 -19.98 7.19 13.24
N VAL A 61 -19.03 7.46 14.12
CA VAL A 61 -17.63 7.69 13.79
C VAL A 61 -16.79 6.68 14.55
N ALA A 62 -15.79 6.12 13.89
CA ALA A 62 -14.79 5.27 14.50
C ALA A 62 -13.39 5.72 14.04
N PHE A 63 -12.44 5.66 14.96
CA PHE A 63 -11.03 5.85 14.69
C PHE A 63 -10.31 4.57 15.10
N GLY A 64 -9.67 3.91 14.13
CA GLY A 64 -8.88 2.72 14.35
C GLY A 64 -7.43 3.03 14.72
N CYS A 65 -6.76 2.05 15.30
CA CYS A 65 -5.31 2.02 15.48
C CYS A 65 -4.73 0.90 14.64
N ASP A 66 -3.40 0.90 14.47
CA ASP A 66 -2.65 -0.20 13.84
C ASP A 66 -2.97 -0.43 12.35
N GLU A 67 -3.49 0.59 11.65
CA GLU A 67 -3.75 0.53 10.22
C GLU A 67 -2.46 0.27 9.43
N GLU A 68 -1.38 0.99 9.73
CA GLU A 68 -0.08 0.93 9.06
C GLU A 68 0.63 -0.42 9.14
N ILE A 69 0.21 -1.29 10.04
CA ILE A 69 0.69 -2.68 10.14
C ILE A 69 -0.32 -3.70 9.62
N GLY A 70 -1.41 -3.23 9.00
CA GLY A 70 -2.41 -4.05 8.32
C GLY A 70 -3.37 -4.80 9.22
N VAL A 71 -3.48 -4.46 10.51
CA VAL A 71 -4.34 -5.14 11.48
C VAL A 71 -5.46 -4.26 12.03
N GLY A 72 -5.61 -3.04 11.54
CA GLY A 72 -6.57 -2.06 12.04
C GLY A 72 -8.03 -2.51 12.03
N ALA A 73 -8.40 -3.38 11.10
CA ALA A 73 -9.77 -3.89 10.98
C ALA A 73 -10.02 -5.23 11.70
N ASP A 74 -9.00 -5.91 12.19
CA ASP A 74 -9.09 -7.30 12.69
C ASP A 74 -10.05 -7.47 13.87
N HIS A 75 -10.16 -6.45 14.71
CA HIS A 75 -11.00 -6.46 15.90
C HIS A 75 -12.19 -5.49 15.81
N PHE A 76 -12.45 -4.92 14.63
CA PHE A 76 -13.55 -3.98 14.44
C PHE A 76 -14.89 -4.73 14.33
N ASP A 77 -15.75 -4.55 15.32
CA ASP A 77 -17.10 -5.15 15.31
C ASP A 77 -18.06 -4.36 14.41
N VAL A 78 -18.08 -4.73 13.14
CA VAL A 78 -18.96 -4.12 12.13
C VAL A 78 -20.43 -4.25 12.51
N LYS A 79 -20.83 -5.37 13.14
CA LYS A 79 -22.21 -5.62 13.53
C LYS A 79 -22.66 -4.72 14.67
N ASP A 80 -21.81 -4.54 15.69
CA ASP A 80 -22.09 -3.61 16.80
C ASP A 80 -22.03 -2.16 16.34
N PHE A 81 -21.11 -1.86 15.41
CA PHE A 81 -21.04 -0.54 14.79
C PHE A 81 -22.35 -0.18 14.09
N GLY A 82 -23.03 -1.12 13.46
CA GLY A 82 -24.45 -1.06 13.07
C GLY A 82 -24.78 0.10 12.13
N CYS A 83 -24.04 0.25 11.04
CA CYS A 83 -24.30 1.18 9.94
C CYS A 83 -24.69 0.43 8.67
N ASP A 84 -25.51 1.04 7.82
CA ASP A 84 -25.90 0.49 6.51
C ASP A 84 -24.76 0.59 5.51
N PHE A 85 -23.92 1.61 5.62
CA PHE A 85 -22.72 1.84 4.82
C PHE A 85 -21.73 2.75 5.58
N ALA A 86 -20.49 2.77 5.13
CA ALA A 86 -19.44 3.58 5.72
C ALA A 86 -18.55 4.21 4.64
N TYR A 87 -17.90 5.31 5.00
CA TYR A 87 -16.81 5.92 4.24
C TYR A 87 -15.54 5.84 5.05
N THR A 88 -14.44 5.49 4.41
CA THR A 88 -13.09 5.60 4.97
C THR A 88 -12.46 6.87 4.44
N MET A 89 -12.02 7.74 5.33
CA MET A 89 -11.46 9.06 5.00
C MET A 89 -9.93 8.96 4.92
N ASP A 90 -9.45 8.22 3.94
CA ASP A 90 -8.02 7.92 3.73
C ASP A 90 -7.71 7.97 2.22
N GLY A 91 -8.28 8.96 1.56
CA GLY A 91 -8.14 9.17 0.12
C GLY A 91 -6.89 9.97 -0.25
N SER A 92 -6.54 10.01 -1.54
CA SER A 92 -5.36 10.70 -2.03
C SER A 92 -5.66 12.09 -2.59
N ALA A 93 -6.59 12.26 -3.49
CA ALA A 93 -6.91 13.53 -4.11
C ALA A 93 -8.24 14.12 -3.61
N VAL A 94 -8.29 15.45 -3.48
CA VAL A 94 -9.52 16.14 -3.08
C VAL A 94 -10.65 15.86 -4.07
N GLY A 95 -11.78 15.36 -3.56
CA GLY A 95 -12.97 15.05 -4.35
C GLY A 95 -12.93 13.67 -5.03
N GLU A 96 -11.92 12.87 -4.79
CA GLU A 96 -11.86 11.48 -5.24
C GLU A 96 -12.79 10.61 -4.40
N LEU A 97 -13.53 9.73 -5.07
CA LEU A 97 -14.34 8.70 -4.43
C LEU A 97 -13.93 7.35 -5.01
N GLN A 98 -13.31 6.53 -4.18
CA GLN A 98 -12.96 5.16 -4.51
C GLN A 98 -14.06 4.21 -4.01
N PHE A 99 -14.55 3.36 -4.88
CA PHE A 99 -15.61 2.38 -4.57
C PHE A 99 -15.29 0.97 -5.08
N GLU A 100 -14.05 0.76 -5.50
CA GLU A 100 -13.53 -0.53 -5.94
C GLU A 100 -12.26 -0.87 -5.15
N CYS A 101 -12.04 -2.15 -4.92
CA CYS A 101 -10.81 -2.69 -4.36
C CYS A 101 -10.36 -3.90 -5.18
N PHE A 102 -9.13 -4.32 -4.98
CA PHE A 102 -8.56 -5.50 -5.62
C PHE A 102 -8.33 -6.61 -4.60
N ASN A 103 -8.28 -7.85 -5.11
CA ASN A 103 -7.86 -8.98 -4.31
C ASN A 103 -6.35 -9.11 -4.38
N ALA A 104 -5.73 -9.47 -3.26
CA ALA A 104 -4.30 -9.71 -3.16
C ALA A 104 -4.02 -11.07 -2.51
N ALA A 105 -2.91 -11.66 -2.88
CA ALA A 105 -2.38 -12.85 -2.23
C ALA A 105 -0.85 -12.76 -2.22
N GLU A 106 -0.24 -13.30 -1.19
CA GLU A 106 1.21 -13.45 -1.07
C GLU A 106 1.58 -14.92 -1.20
N ALA A 107 2.67 -15.20 -1.90
CA ALA A 107 3.27 -16.51 -1.95
C ALA A 107 4.74 -16.43 -1.47
N LYS A 108 5.09 -17.25 -0.48
CA LYS A 108 6.47 -17.43 -0.03
C LYS A 108 6.96 -18.78 -0.53
N ILE A 109 8.10 -18.78 -1.21
CA ILE A 109 8.66 -19.96 -1.87
C ILE A 109 10.03 -20.24 -1.28
N ASP A 110 10.15 -21.30 -0.50
CA ASP A 110 11.43 -21.78 0.03
C ASP A 110 12.01 -22.85 -0.91
N ILE A 111 13.24 -22.65 -1.33
CA ILE A 111 13.95 -23.52 -2.25
C ILE A 111 15.14 -24.15 -1.54
N LEU A 112 15.18 -25.47 -1.49
CA LEU A 112 16.29 -26.23 -0.91
C LEU A 112 17.20 -26.75 -2.03
N GLY A 113 18.45 -26.33 -1.98
CA GLY A 113 19.50 -26.78 -2.86
C GLY A 113 20.38 -27.86 -2.25
N LYS A 114 21.39 -28.25 -2.99
CA LYS A 114 22.42 -29.19 -2.55
C LYS A 114 23.79 -28.70 -3.00
N SER A 115 24.59 -28.24 -2.07
CA SER A 115 25.95 -27.81 -2.34
C SER A 115 26.90 -28.99 -2.44
N VAL A 116 27.83 -28.91 -3.38
CA VAL A 116 29.00 -29.80 -3.49
C VAL A 116 30.15 -28.98 -4.03
N HIS A 117 31.37 -29.49 -3.89
CA HIS A 117 32.55 -28.82 -4.46
C HIS A 117 32.39 -28.61 -5.98
N PRO A 118 32.63 -27.40 -6.52
CA PRO A 118 32.40 -27.11 -7.95
C PRO A 118 33.04 -28.09 -8.92
N GLY A 119 34.21 -28.63 -8.60
CA GLY A 119 34.90 -29.64 -9.40
C GLY A 119 34.14 -30.97 -9.50
N ASP A 120 33.25 -31.25 -8.55
CA ASP A 120 32.46 -32.49 -8.47
C ASP A 120 30.98 -32.26 -8.72
N ALA A 121 30.58 -31.06 -9.13
CA ALA A 121 29.22 -30.58 -9.18
C ALA A 121 28.35 -31.24 -10.26
N LYS A 122 28.96 -31.75 -11.35
CA LYS A 122 28.24 -32.29 -12.48
C LYS A 122 27.29 -33.44 -12.08
N ASN A 123 26.00 -33.24 -12.34
CA ASN A 123 24.91 -34.16 -11.98
C ASN A 123 24.71 -34.42 -10.48
N LYS A 124 25.28 -33.56 -9.61
CA LYS A 124 25.20 -33.71 -8.17
C LYS A 124 24.73 -32.46 -7.46
N MET A 125 25.17 -31.27 -7.91
CA MET A 125 24.80 -29.99 -7.31
C MET A 125 23.38 -29.62 -7.75
N ILE A 126 22.63 -29.08 -6.78
CA ILE A 126 21.36 -28.41 -7.01
C ILE A 126 21.52 -27.01 -6.46
N ASN A 127 21.57 -26.01 -7.32
CA ASN A 127 21.75 -24.62 -6.92
C ASN A 127 20.40 -23.95 -6.76
N ALA A 128 20.04 -23.60 -5.51
CA ALA A 128 18.78 -22.98 -5.17
C ALA A 128 18.59 -21.61 -5.88
N LEU A 129 19.66 -20.82 -6.05
CA LEU A 129 19.58 -19.57 -6.79
C LEU A 129 19.29 -19.77 -8.29
N THR A 130 19.77 -20.88 -8.87
CA THR A 130 19.43 -21.22 -10.27
C THR A 130 17.94 -21.51 -10.39
N ILE A 131 17.39 -22.27 -9.46
CA ILE A 131 15.94 -22.57 -9.44
C ILE A 131 15.13 -21.29 -9.21
N SER A 132 15.54 -20.44 -8.26
CA SER A 132 14.89 -19.14 -8.04
C SER A 132 14.83 -18.31 -9.31
N ARG A 133 15.93 -18.21 -10.04
CA ARG A 133 15.96 -17.53 -11.35
C ARG A 133 15.02 -18.16 -12.38
N GLU A 134 14.92 -19.49 -12.42
CA GLU A 134 14.01 -20.18 -13.33
C GLU A 134 12.54 -19.87 -12.99
N ILE A 135 12.19 -19.85 -11.72
CA ILE A 135 10.86 -19.44 -11.26
C ILE A 135 10.56 -18.01 -11.69
N GLN A 136 11.49 -17.07 -11.46
CA GLN A 136 11.33 -15.67 -11.88
C GLN A 136 11.15 -15.54 -13.39
N ASN A 137 11.95 -16.27 -14.18
CA ASN A 137 11.84 -16.27 -15.63
C ASN A 137 10.54 -16.90 -16.17
N ALA A 138 9.91 -17.78 -15.40
CA ALA A 138 8.62 -18.37 -15.75
C ALA A 138 7.44 -17.44 -15.48
N MET A 139 7.62 -16.39 -14.70
CA MET A 139 6.58 -15.39 -14.46
C MET A 139 6.33 -14.54 -15.71
N PRO A 140 5.06 -14.20 -16.02
CA PRO A 140 4.74 -13.37 -17.17
C PRO A 140 5.35 -11.97 -17.03
N PHE A 141 6.37 -11.66 -17.80
CA PHE A 141 7.13 -10.41 -17.67
C PHE A 141 6.31 -9.15 -18.00
N VAL A 142 5.12 -9.30 -18.56
CA VAL A 142 4.19 -8.20 -18.85
C VAL A 142 3.22 -7.94 -17.69
N CYS A 143 3.02 -8.93 -16.80
CA CYS A 143 2.13 -8.83 -15.66
C CYS A 143 2.92 -8.38 -14.41
N VAL A 144 3.50 -7.21 -14.48
CA VAL A 144 4.26 -6.58 -13.37
C VAL A 144 3.72 -5.18 -13.12
N PRO A 145 3.82 -4.63 -11.90
CA PRO A 145 3.25 -3.31 -11.57
C PRO A 145 3.69 -2.20 -12.53
N GLU A 146 4.91 -2.26 -13.03
CA GLU A 146 5.48 -1.24 -13.91
C GLU A 146 4.93 -1.28 -15.35
N LYS A 147 4.08 -2.26 -15.68
CA LYS A 147 3.54 -2.46 -17.03
C LYS A 147 2.04 -2.67 -17.08
N THR A 148 1.40 -2.67 -15.95
CA THR A 148 -0.05 -2.86 -15.83
C THR A 148 -0.72 -1.58 -15.41
N GLU A 149 -1.96 -1.41 -15.82
CA GLU A 149 -2.79 -0.25 -15.50
C GLU A 149 -4.25 -0.67 -15.26
N ASP A 150 -5.05 0.23 -14.72
CA ASP A 150 -6.48 0.07 -14.44
C ASP A 150 -6.80 -1.22 -13.66
N ARG A 151 -7.49 -2.17 -14.30
CA ARG A 151 -7.95 -3.44 -13.71
C ARG A 151 -7.10 -4.64 -14.13
N GLU A 152 -5.94 -4.41 -14.69
CA GLU A 152 -5.02 -5.47 -15.05
C GLU A 152 -4.37 -6.09 -13.79
N GLY A 153 -4.34 -7.40 -13.73
CA GLY A 153 -3.68 -8.13 -12.66
C GLY A 153 -2.17 -8.15 -12.86
N PHE A 154 -1.44 -8.17 -11.76
CA PHE A 154 0.04 -8.26 -11.79
C PHE A 154 0.60 -9.23 -10.76
N ILE A 155 1.83 -9.63 -10.97
CA ILE A 155 2.66 -10.38 -10.03
C ILE A 155 3.83 -9.47 -9.64
N HIS A 156 3.95 -9.18 -8.35
CA HIS A 156 5.01 -8.34 -7.83
C HIS A 156 6.03 -9.18 -7.09
N LEU A 157 7.23 -9.31 -7.63
CA LEU A 157 8.35 -9.87 -6.90
C LEU A 157 8.87 -8.82 -5.92
N ILE A 158 8.57 -9.02 -4.65
CA ILE A 158 8.89 -8.05 -3.59
C ILE A 158 10.31 -8.27 -3.08
N GLU A 159 10.70 -9.54 -2.89
CA GLU A 159 11.96 -9.91 -2.25
C GLU A 159 12.48 -11.23 -2.81
N ALA A 160 13.79 -11.36 -2.91
CA ALA A 160 14.46 -12.61 -3.25
C ALA A 160 15.84 -12.67 -2.60
N HIS A 161 16.10 -13.71 -1.84
CA HIS A 161 17.38 -13.95 -1.17
C HIS A 161 17.88 -15.36 -1.41
N GLY A 162 19.18 -15.58 -1.23
CA GLY A 162 19.67 -16.95 -1.23
C GLY A 162 21.14 -17.15 -1.51
N ASN A 163 21.48 -18.42 -1.52
CA ASN A 163 22.79 -18.98 -1.89
C ASN A 163 22.59 -20.33 -2.60
N VAL A 164 23.65 -21.14 -2.73
CA VAL A 164 23.57 -22.44 -3.40
C VAL A 164 22.66 -23.42 -2.64
N GLU A 165 22.61 -23.34 -1.32
CA GLU A 165 21.88 -24.31 -0.47
C GLU A 165 20.43 -23.92 -0.22
N ASN A 166 20.16 -22.63 -0.15
CA ASN A 166 18.82 -22.11 0.17
C ASN A 166 18.54 -20.84 -0.61
N ALA A 167 17.30 -20.69 -1.08
CA ALA A 167 16.79 -19.44 -1.61
C ALA A 167 15.31 -19.27 -1.22
N SER A 168 14.88 -18.01 -1.11
CA SER A 168 13.50 -17.61 -0.85
C SER A 168 13.16 -16.33 -1.59
#